data_d51b8df96c31defe3f14b7e7b10fc51a
#
_entry.id   d51b8df96c31defe3f14b7e7b10fc51a
#
_cell.length_a   1.000
_cell.length_b   1.000
_cell.length_c   1.000
_cell.angle_alpha   90.00
_cell.angle_beta   90.00
_cell.angle_gamma   90.00
#
_symmetry.space_group_name_H-M   'P 1'
#
loop_
_entity.id
_entity.type
_entity.pdbx_description
1 polymer ?
#
loop_
_entity_poly.entity_id
_entity_poly.type
_entity_poly.pdbx_seq_one_letter_code
_entity_poly.pdbx_strand_id
1 'polypeptide(L)'
;VNVSIWENKRQMIDPEIQTEKIVTQNKTFLVDLKKNQAGYYLKVSEWSNSKKSSIFVPAEGVDKLIEILSRFQTLIANDKE
;
A
#
# COMPACT_ATOMS: atom_id res chain seq x y z
N VAL A 1 13.61 -17.71 -24.22
CA VAL A 1 12.76 -17.34 -23.27
C VAL A 1 11.58 -16.53 -23.72
N ASN A 2 10.50 -16.99 -23.40
CA ASN A 2 9.29 -16.33 -23.78
C ASN A 2 8.99 -15.17 -22.87
N VAL A 3 9.99 -14.69 -22.26
CA VAL A 3 9.82 -13.60 -21.34
C VAL A 3 9.25 -12.39 -22.01
N SER A 4 9.57 -12.19 -23.28
CA SER A 4 9.11 -11.00 -23.95
C SER A 4 7.59 -10.92 -24.00
N ILE A 5 6.93 -12.04 -24.18
CA ILE A 5 5.49 -12.03 -24.20
C ILE A 5 4.94 -11.68 -22.85
N TRP A 6 5.53 -12.21 -21.83
CA TRP A 6 5.13 -11.90 -20.49
C TRP A 6 5.39 -10.44 -20.16
N GLU A 7 6.49 -9.94 -20.65
CA GLU A 7 6.84 -8.57 -20.37
C GLU A 7 5.86 -7.60 -21.00
N ASN A 8 5.36 -7.95 -22.17
CA ASN A 8 4.38 -7.10 -22.80
C ASN A 8 3.15 -6.97 -21.94
N LYS A 9 2.73 -8.02 -21.31
CA LYS A 9 1.60 -7.97 -20.42
C LYS A 9 1.94 -7.24 -19.14
N ARG A 10 3.16 -7.43 -18.68
CA ARG A 10 3.56 -6.79 -17.44
C ARG A 10 3.68 -5.32 -17.56
N GLN A 11 3.89 -4.83 -18.77
CA GLN A 11 3.96 -3.40 -18.96
C GLN A 11 2.67 -2.72 -18.57
N MET A 12 1.60 -3.49 -18.50
CA MET A 12 0.32 -2.95 -18.06
C MET A 12 0.21 -2.94 -16.55
N ILE A 13 1.15 -3.57 -15.87
CA ILE A 13 1.12 -3.69 -14.42
C ILE A 13 2.36 -3.04 -13.85
N ASP A 14 2.17 -2.10 -12.95
CA ASP A 14 3.29 -1.43 -12.33
C ASP A 14 4.04 -2.40 -11.43
N PRO A 15 5.37 -2.36 -11.44
CA PRO A 15 6.14 -3.24 -10.59
C PRO A 15 6.00 -2.87 -9.12
N GLU A 16 6.02 -3.88 -8.30
CA GLU A 16 6.09 -3.71 -6.86
C GLU A 16 7.55 -3.59 -6.48
N ILE A 17 7.89 -2.50 -5.84
CA ILE A 17 9.26 -2.30 -5.36
C ILE A 17 9.44 -3.03 -4.05
N GLN A 18 8.45 -2.95 -3.19
CA GLN A 18 8.52 -3.58 -1.89
C GLN A 18 7.10 -3.74 -1.34
N THR A 19 6.88 -4.81 -0.61
CA THR A 19 5.58 -5.09 -0.02
C THR A 19 5.77 -5.39 1.45
N GLU A 20 4.93 -4.80 2.27
CA GLU A 20 4.90 -5.07 3.70
C GLU A 20 3.50 -5.52 4.07
N LYS A 21 3.42 -6.31 5.11
CA LYS A 21 2.16 -6.91 5.51
C LYS A 21 1.86 -6.56 6.96
N ILE A 22 0.62 -6.21 7.22
CA ILE A 22 0.16 -5.94 8.57
C ILE A 22 -0.97 -6.89 8.86
N VAL A 23 -0.82 -7.68 9.92
CA VAL A 23 -1.85 -8.63 10.31
C VAL A 23 -2.44 -8.17 11.63
N THR A 24 -3.73 -7.94 11.63
CA THR A 24 -4.45 -7.62 12.85
C THR A 24 -5.39 -8.77 13.15
N GLN A 25 -6.14 -8.63 14.22
CA GLN A 25 -7.01 -9.70 14.67
C GLN A 25 -8.04 -10.07 13.61
N ASN A 26 -8.58 -9.09 12.92
CA ASN A 26 -9.65 -9.34 11.97
C ASN A 26 -9.33 -9.03 10.54
N LYS A 27 -8.22 -8.38 10.28
CA LYS A 27 -7.92 -7.91 8.94
C LYS A 27 -6.45 -8.08 8.62
N THR A 28 -6.18 -8.17 7.34
CA THR A 28 -4.81 -8.21 6.83
C THR A 28 -4.67 -7.08 5.83
N PHE A 29 -3.59 -6.33 5.97
CA PHE A 29 -3.27 -5.25 5.06
C PHE A 29 -1.97 -5.54 4.35
N LEU A 30 -1.94 -5.21 3.07
CA LEU A 30 -0.71 -5.24 2.29
C LEU A 30 -0.42 -3.82 1.87
N VAL A 31 0.80 -3.39 2.12
CA VAL A 31 1.24 -2.05 1.71
C VAL A 31 2.32 -2.24 0.68
N ASP A 32 2.03 -1.86 -0.54
CA ASP A 32 2.93 -2.03 -1.67
C ASP A 32 3.47 -0.69 -2.11
N LEU A 33 4.78 -0.60 -2.25
CA LEU A 33 5.40 0.54 -2.90
C LEU A 33 5.52 0.21 -4.37
N LYS A 34 4.90 1.02 -5.20
CA LYS A 34 4.88 0.78 -6.65
C LYS A 34 5.37 2.03 -7.37
N LYS A 35 5.63 1.86 -8.64
CA LYS A 35 6.13 2.97 -9.44
C LYS A 35 5.55 2.90 -10.84
N ASN A 36 5.14 4.04 -11.35
CA ASN A 36 4.72 4.14 -12.74
C ASN A 36 5.43 5.35 -13.35
N GLN A 37 4.98 5.76 -14.53
CA GLN A 37 5.66 6.87 -15.20
C GLN A 37 5.53 8.18 -14.46
N ALA A 38 4.50 8.32 -13.65
CA ALA A 38 4.30 9.54 -12.88
C ALA A 38 5.12 9.56 -11.60
N GLY A 39 5.66 8.39 -11.19
CA GLY A 39 6.47 8.33 -10.00
C GLY A 39 6.02 7.23 -9.06
N TYR A 40 6.47 7.32 -7.84
CA TYR A 40 6.12 6.33 -6.83
C TYR A 40 4.73 6.56 -6.28
N TYR A 41 4.12 5.50 -5.84
CA TYR A 41 2.86 5.58 -5.13
C TYR A 41 2.69 4.34 -4.27
N LEU A 42 1.80 4.43 -3.31
CA LEU A 42 1.46 3.31 -2.45
C LEU A 42 0.16 2.68 -2.91
N LYS A 43 0.10 1.38 -2.78
CA LYS A 43 -1.16 0.67 -2.90
C LYS A 43 -1.40 -0.03 -1.58
N VAL A 44 -2.48 0.34 -0.90
CA VAL A 44 -2.82 -0.28 0.37
C VAL A 44 -4.05 -1.13 0.15
N SER A 45 -3.90 -2.42 0.39
CA SER A 45 -4.98 -3.38 0.19
C SER A 45 -5.42 -3.93 1.53
N GLU A 46 -6.70 -4.13 1.66
CA GLU A 46 -7.29 -4.68 2.87
C GLU A 46 -8.05 -5.94 2.50
N TRP A 47 -7.81 -6.99 3.25
CA TRP A 47 -8.54 -8.24 3.10
C TRP A 47 -9.41 -8.44 4.32
N SER A 48 -10.70 -8.66 4.10
CA SER A 48 -11.65 -8.86 5.17
C SER A 48 -12.78 -9.73 4.64
N ASN A 49 -13.04 -10.86 5.28
CA ASN A 49 -14.13 -11.74 4.89
C ASN A 49 -14.09 -12.11 3.42
N SER A 50 -12.90 -12.46 2.94
CA SER A 50 -12.70 -12.88 1.55
C SER A 50 -12.92 -11.74 0.55
N LYS A 51 -13.03 -10.53 1.03
CA LYS A 51 -13.14 -9.37 0.14
C LYS A 51 -11.90 -8.53 0.21
N LYS A 52 -11.53 -7.95 -0.91
CA LYS A 52 -10.35 -7.14 -1.00
C LYS A 52 -10.73 -5.74 -1.46
N SER A 53 -10.20 -4.75 -0.77
CA SER A 53 -10.35 -3.36 -1.16
C SER A 53 -8.97 -2.73 -1.22
N SER A 54 -8.78 -1.82 -2.15
CA SER A 54 -7.48 -1.18 -2.30
C SER A 54 -7.66 0.31 -2.49
N ILE A 55 -6.68 1.05 -1.99
CA ILE A 55 -6.59 2.49 -2.25
C ILE A 55 -5.19 2.79 -2.74
N PHE A 56 -5.05 3.92 -3.40
CA PHE A 56 -3.78 4.34 -3.95
C PHE A 56 -3.43 5.71 -3.42
N VAL A 57 -2.19 5.86 -2.97
CA VAL A 57 -1.72 7.12 -2.42
C VAL A 57 -0.48 7.54 -3.20
N PRO A 58 -0.55 8.65 -3.94
CA PRO A 58 0.65 9.11 -4.67
C PRO A 58 1.73 9.54 -3.70
N ALA A 59 2.97 9.51 -4.19
CA ALA A 59 4.11 9.84 -3.33
C ALA A 59 3.96 11.19 -2.67
N GLU A 60 3.37 12.14 -3.37
CA GLU A 60 3.23 13.49 -2.82
C GLU A 60 2.31 13.52 -1.61
N GLY A 61 1.49 12.51 -1.41
CA GLY A 61 0.62 12.44 -0.25
C GLY A 61 1.18 11.64 0.91
N VAL A 62 2.31 10.97 0.69
CA VAL A 62 2.83 10.07 1.70
C VAL A 62 3.32 10.82 2.93
N ASP A 63 3.99 11.95 2.73
CA ASP A 63 4.48 12.71 3.87
C ASP A 63 3.35 13.19 4.76
N LYS A 64 2.29 13.66 4.15
CA LYS A 64 1.15 14.12 4.92
C LYS A 64 0.47 12.95 5.64
N LEU A 65 0.41 11.80 4.98
CA LEU A 65 -0.18 10.62 5.60
C LEU A 65 0.63 10.20 6.83
N ILE A 66 1.94 10.23 6.73
CA ILE A 66 2.79 9.89 7.86
C ILE A 66 2.53 10.86 9.02
N GLU A 67 2.43 12.12 8.70
CA GLU A 67 2.20 13.14 9.72
C GLU A 67 0.87 12.90 10.43
N ILE A 68 -0.17 12.63 9.66
CA ILE A 68 -1.49 12.40 10.23
C ILE A 68 -1.51 11.13 11.08
N LEU A 69 -0.92 10.08 10.56
CA LEU A 69 -0.88 8.82 11.30
C LEU A 69 -0.11 8.95 12.61
N SER A 70 0.97 9.71 12.58
CA SER A 70 1.74 9.91 13.80
C SER A 70 0.92 10.64 14.87
N ARG A 71 0.15 11.64 14.45
CA ARG A 71 -0.70 12.34 15.40
C ARG A 71 -1.77 11.43 15.97
N PHE A 72 -2.40 10.63 15.08
CA PHE A 72 -3.44 9.73 15.53
C PHE A 72 -2.87 8.68 16.46
N GLN A 73 -1.67 8.22 16.19
CA GLN A 73 -1.03 7.24 17.04
C GLN A 73 -0.84 7.78 18.46
N THR A 74 -0.44 9.04 18.56
CA THR A 74 -0.29 9.67 19.84
C THR A 74 -1.63 9.79 20.58
N LEU A 75 -2.67 10.15 19.85
CA LEU A 75 -3.99 10.25 20.45
C LEU A 75 -4.48 8.90 20.97
N ILE A 76 -4.25 7.86 20.19
CA ILE A 76 -4.65 6.53 20.59
C ILE A 76 -3.91 6.11 21.84
N ALA A 77 -2.61 6.37 21.89
CA ALA A 77 -1.80 5.99 23.04
C ALA A 77 -2.24 6.74 24.28
N ASN A 78 -2.55 8.02 24.14
CA ASN A 78 -2.95 8.81 25.30
C ASN A 78 -4.31 8.42 25.85
N ASP A 79 -5.14 7.84 25.03
CA ASP A 79 -6.49 7.48 25.42
C ASP A 79 -6.54 6.14 26.12
N LYS A 80 -5.43 5.47 26.27
CA LYS A 80 -5.41 4.14 26.84
C LYS A 80 -5.46 4.14 28.35
N GLU A 81 -5.67 5.22 28.92
CA GLU A 81 -5.79 5.27 30.35
C GLU A 81 -6.94 4.44 30.85
#